data_9c18a0e4fcee70a145cb6f317a271a6c
#
_entry.id   9c18a0e4fcee70a145cb6f317a271a6c
#
_cell.length_a   1.000
_cell.length_b   1.000
_cell.length_c   1.000
_cell.angle_alpha   90.00
_cell.angle_beta   90.00
_cell.angle_gamma   90.00
#
_symmetry.space_group_name_H-M   'P 1'
#
loop_
_entity.id
_entity.type
_entity.pdbx_description
1 polymer ?
#
loop_
_entity_poly.entity_id
_entity_poly.type
_entity_poly.pdbx_seq_one_letter_code
_entity_poly.pdbx_strand_id
1 'polypeptide(L)'
;MADVGGLLVLGIILVILIPFLLLALIGILWSVAYPLMLIWAVLFSGKKLDRQIASTTSREASLRESLGRDPLTTIDGGYRTDITSCGIVWTGVVFGPSHWHLLIGFLNNMIGGSIDIFQKIVSAGRAEAMQRLRESAIANGWDDVINVRIDTSDMAPQGGKGGIKAVEVFAYGTGVKYG
;
A
#
# COMPACT_ATOMS: atom_id res chain seq x y z
N MET A 1 -32.88 -57.43 -26.35
CA MET A 1 -31.51 -57.22 -25.95
C MET A 1 -31.24 -55.71 -26.11
N ALA A 2 -31.24 -54.97 -25.04
CA ALA A 2 -30.92 -53.55 -25.12
C ALA A 2 -29.47 -53.42 -25.65
N ASP A 3 -29.28 -52.53 -26.59
CA ASP A 3 -28.02 -52.31 -27.29
C ASP A 3 -26.94 -51.79 -26.30
N VAL A 4 -26.26 -52.73 -25.66
CA VAL A 4 -25.20 -52.46 -24.68
C VAL A 4 -24.08 -51.60 -25.30
N GLY A 5 -23.87 -51.75 -26.63
CA GLY A 5 -22.90 -50.96 -27.39
C GLY A 5 -23.30 -49.48 -27.47
N GLY A 6 -24.58 -49.20 -27.70
CA GLY A 6 -25.10 -47.82 -27.72
C GLY A 6 -25.01 -47.12 -26.36
N LEU A 7 -25.27 -47.84 -25.28
CA LEU A 7 -25.15 -47.33 -23.91
C LEU A 7 -23.69 -47.01 -23.52
N LEU A 8 -22.73 -47.85 -23.93
CA LEU A 8 -21.32 -47.61 -23.71
C LEU A 8 -20.81 -46.41 -24.50
N VAL A 9 -21.18 -46.26 -25.75
CA VAL A 9 -20.82 -45.11 -26.59
C VAL A 9 -21.40 -43.82 -26.01
N LEU A 10 -22.67 -43.84 -25.60
CA LEU A 10 -23.31 -42.69 -24.94
C LEU A 10 -22.61 -42.29 -23.63
N GLY A 11 -22.20 -43.27 -22.83
CA GLY A 11 -21.44 -43.03 -21.59
C GLY A 11 -20.10 -42.38 -21.84
N ILE A 12 -19.34 -42.83 -22.85
CA ILE A 12 -18.04 -42.27 -23.24
C ILE A 12 -18.22 -40.84 -23.74
N ILE A 13 -19.22 -40.58 -24.58
CA ILE A 13 -19.53 -39.22 -25.07
C ILE A 13 -19.87 -38.28 -23.90
N LEU A 14 -20.68 -38.70 -22.93
CA LEU A 14 -21.05 -37.92 -21.76
C LEU A 14 -19.83 -37.59 -20.87
N VAL A 15 -18.96 -38.57 -20.62
CA VAL A 15 -17.75 -38.41 -19.83
C VAL A 15 -16.80 -37.36 -20.45
N ILE A 16 -16.74 -37.30 -21.79
CA ILE A 16 -15.90 -36.32 -22.50
C ILE A 16 -16.62 -34.96 -22.61
N LEU A 17 -17.90 -34.92 -22.88
CA LEU A 17 -18.67 -33.72 -23.14
C LEU A 17 -18.88 -32.88 -21.88
N ILE A 18 -19.15 -33.53 -20.74
CA ILE A 18 -19.42 -32.83 -19.48
C ILE A 18 -18.26 -31.91 -19.03
N PRO A 19 -16.97 -32.37 -18.99
CA PRO A 19 -15.87 -31.49 -18.62
C PRO A 19 -15.64 -30.35 -19.62
N PHE A 20 -15.87 -30.56 -20.91
CA PHE A 20 -15.80 -29.48 -21.90
C PHE A 20 -16.90 -28.43 -21.70
N LEU A 21 -18.10 -28.85 -21.36
CA LEU A 21 -19.23 -27.97 -21.11
C LEU A 21 -19.03 -27.20 -19.82
N LEU A 22 -18.45 -27.82 -18.80
CA LEU A 22 -18.06 -27.15 -17.55
C LEU A 22 -16.96 -26.11 -17.79
N LEU A 23 -15.93 -26.44 -18.57
CA LEU A 23 -14.87 -25.50 -18.94
C LEU A 23 -15.41 -24.30 -19.73
N ALA A 24 -16.31 -24.55 -20.68
CA ALA A 24 -16.97 -23.48 -21.43
C ALA A 24 -17.81 -22.59 -20.53
N LEU A 25 -18.56 -23.16 -19.59
CA LEU A 25 -19.37 -22.42 -18.62
C LEU A 25 -18.49 -21.56 -17.72
N ILE A 26 -17.38 -22.10 -17.20
CA ILE A 26 -16.39 -21.35 -16.41
C ILE A 26 -15.80 -20.21 -17.24
N GLY A 27 -15.46 -20.44 -18.51
CA GLY A 27 -14.95 -19.41 -19.42
C GLY A 27 -15.93 -18.26 -19.63
N ILE A 28 -17.21 -18.59 -19.87
CA ILE A 28 -18.28 -17.59 -20.01
C ILE A 28 -18.48 -16.81 -18.72
N LEU A 29 -18.55 -17.50 -17.57
CA LEU A 29 -18.70 -16.87 -16.26
C LEU A 29 -17.54 -15.91 -15.98
N TRP A 30 -16.31 -16.34 -16.29
CA TRP A 30 -15.10 -15.54 -16.10
C TRP A 30 -15.07 -14.33 -17.02
N SER A 31 -15.52 -14.46 -18.27
CA SER A 31 -15.55 -13.35 -19.23
C SER A 31 -16.49 -12.20 -18.79
N VAL A 32 -17.54 -12.50 -18.02
CA VAL A 32 -18.46 -11.52 -17.46
C VAL A 32 -17.98 -11.02 -16.08
N ALA A 33 -17.53 -11.93 -15.23
CA ALA A 33 -17.09 -11.60 -13.87
C ALA A 33 -15.84 -10.71 -13.86
N TYR A 34 -14.90 -10.96 -14.76
CA TYR A 34 -13.64 -10.22 -14.83
C TYR A 34 -13.83 -8.71 -15.11
N PRO A 35 -14.57 -8.25 -16.15
CA PRO A 35 -14.81 -6.82 -16.36
C PRO A 35 -15.64 -6.20 -15.23
N LEU A 36 -16.59 -6.92 -14.63
CA LEU A 36 -17.34 -6.44 -13.47
C LEU A 36 -16.44 -6.23 -12.24
N MET A 37 -15.53 -7.17 -11.97
CA MET A 37 -14.51 -7.01 -10.93
C MET A 37 -13.58 -5.83 -11.22
N LEU A 38 -13.21 -5.60 -12.49
CA LEU A 38 -12.42 -4.46 -12.92
C LEU A 38 -13.11 -3.13 -12.59
N ILE A 39 -14.36 -2.97 -13.02
CA ILE A 39 -15.17 -1.77 -12.77
C ILE A 39 -15.31 -1.53 -11.26
N TRP A 40 -15.64 -2.57 -10.51
CA TRP A 40 -15.76 -2.50 -9.05
C TRP A 40 -14.46 -2.03 -8.40
N ALA A 41 -13.34 -2.58 -8.81
CA ALA A 41 -12.06 -2.23 -8.24
C ALA A 41 -11.62 -0.80 -8.57
N VAL A 42 -11.86 -0.33 -9.80
CA VAL A 42 -11.61 1.09 -10.17
C VAL A 42 -12.43 2.04 -9.30
N LEU A 43 -13.70 1.72 -9.06
CA LEU A 43 -14.59 2.57 -8.26
C LEU A 43 -14.23 2.60 -6.77
N PHE A 44 -13.67 1.51 -6.22
CA PHE A 44 -13.46 1.38 -4.77
C PHE A 44 -11.99 1.47 -4.33
N SER A 45 -11.02 1.24 -5.21
CA SER A 45 -9.58 1.21 -4.81
C SER A 45 -9.05 2.58 -4.41
N GLY A 46 -9.49 3.65 -5.06
CA GLY A 46 -9.10 5.03 -4.71
C GLY A 46 -9.53 5.43 -3.31
N LYS A 47 -10.72 5.02 -2.90
CA LYS A 47 -11.28 5.37 -1.58
C LYS A 47 -10.50 4.83 -0.39
N LYS A 48 -9.78 3.69 -0.55
CA LYS A 48 -8.98 3.13 0.54
C LYS A 48 -7.76 4.01 0.84
N LEU A 49 -7.05 4.43 -0.21
CA LEU A 49 -5.89 5.31 -0.08
C LEU A 49 -6.30 6.68 0.48
N ASP A 50 -7.40 7.25 -0.02
CA ASP A 50 -7.90 8.54 0.46
C ASP A 50 -8.31 8.47 1.94
N ARG A 51 -8.91 7.37 2.39
CA ARG A 51 -9.22 7.14 3.81
C ARG A 51 -7.95 7.03 4.67
N GLN A 52 -6.91 6.37 4.17
CA GLN A 52 -5.63 6.29 4.88
C GLN A 52 -4.99 7.68 5.01
N ILE A 53 -4.96 8.46 3.93
CA ILE A 53 -4.46 9.85 3.95
C ILE A 53 -5.26 10.68 4.94
N ALA A 54 -6.59 10.62 4.89
CA ALA A 54 -7.46 11.36 5.82
C ALA A 54 -7.23 10.97 7.28
N SER A 55 -7.05 9.66 7.56
CA SER A 55 -6.76 9.19 8.92
C SER A 55 -5.39 9.65 9.42
N THR A 56 -4.37 9.67 8.57
CA THR A 56 -3.04 10.19 8.91
C THR A 56 -3.11 11.68 9.21
N THR A 57 -3.78 12.45 8.36
CA THR A 57 -3.95 13.91 8.54
C THR A 57 -4.73 14.23 9.82
N SER A 58 -5.78 13.46 10.14
CA SER A 58 -6.55 13.67 11.37
C SER A 58 -5.73 13.36 12.63
N ARG A 59 -4.92 12.30 12.63
CA ARG A 59 -3.99 11.97 13.72
C ARG A 59 -2.90 13.02 13.89
N GLU A 60 -2.36 13.55 12.79
CA GLU A 60 -1.39 14.64 12.81
C GLU A 60 -2.00 15.91 13.42
N ALA A 61 -3.20 16.29 12.99
CA ALA A 61 -3.89 17.47 13.50
C ALA A 61 -4.18 17.36 15.00
N SER A 62 -4.73 16.23 15.45
CA SER A 62 -5.02 16.02 16.88
C SER A 62 -3.76 16.05 17.75
N LEU A 63 -2.66 15.54 17.23
CA LEU A 63 -1.39 15.47 17.93
C LEU A 63 -0.74 16.87 18.03
N ARG A 64 -0.76 17.64 16.94
CA ARG A 64 -0.30 19.03 16.93
C ARG A 64 -1.13 19.93 17.85
N GLU A 65 -2.45 19.71 17.88
CA GLU A 65 -3.35 20.44 18.80
C GLU A 65 -3.02 20.13 20.25
N SER A 66 -2.78 18.87 20.62
CA SER A 66 -2.45 18.45 21.97
C SER A 66 -1.09 18.96 22.46
N LEU A 67 -0.10 19.05 21.57
CA LEU A 67 1.26 19.49 21.90
C LEU A 67 1.48 21.00 21.69
N GLY A 68 0.61 21.67 20.94
CA GLY A 68 0.79 23.07 20.54
C GLY A 68 1.95 23.32 19.56
N ARG A 69 2.69 22.26 19.15
CA ARG A 69 3.84 22.32 18.24
C ARG A 69 4.08 20.99 17.53
N ASP A 70 4.91 20.98 16.49
CA ASP A 70 5.42 19.75 15.89
C ASP A 70 6.71 19.33 16.62
N PRO A 71 6.78 18.10 17.17
CA PRO A 71 7.98 17.63 17.83
C PRO A 71 9.09 17.22 16.87
N LEU A 72 8.82 17.14 15.56
CA LEU A 72 9.81 16.73 14.56
C LEU A 72 10.52 17.93 13.94
N THR A 73 11.85 17.88 13.90
CA THR A 73 12.67 18.88 13.19
C THR A 73 13.77 18.21 12.39
N THR A 74 14.10 18.79 11.24
CA THR A 74 15.20 18.35 10.37
C THR A 74 16.55 18.93 10.76
N ILE A 75 16.57 19.95 11.63
CA ILE A 75 17.80 20.56 12.11
C ILE A 75 18.42 19.76 13.26
N ASP A 76 19.66 20.04 13.57
CA ASP A 76 20.47 19.32 14.56
C ASP A 76 20.16 19.68 16.03
N GLY A 77 19.22 20.60 16.26
CA GLY A 77 18.86 21.02 17.63
C GLY A 77 19.88 21.95 18.27
N GLY A 78 20.85 22.49 17.54
CA GLY A 78 21.88 23.40 18.07
C GLY A 78 21.38 24.72 18.68
N TYR A 79 20.07 24.96 18.66
CA TYR A 79 19.41 26.06 19.33
C TYR A 79 19.11 25.79 20.83
N ARG A 80 19.28 24.56 21.30
CA ARG A 80 19.06 24.15 22.70
C ARG A 80 20.27 23.40 23.24
N THR A 81 20.69 23.79 24.44
CA THR A 81 21.85 23.22 25.13
C THR A 81 21.46 22.42 26.39
N ASP A 82 20.18 22.39 26.73
CA ASP A 82 19.62 21.76 27.92
C ASP A 82 19.19 20.29 27.71
N ILE A 83 19.83 19.59 26.77
CA ILE A 83 19.57 18.17 26.50
C ILE A 83 20.13 17.32 27.64
N THR A 84 19.26 16.55 28.30
CA THR A 84 19.61 15.66 29.41
C THR A 84 19.76 14.21 28.97
N SER A 85 19.03 13.78 27.96
CA SER A 85 19.14 12.46 27.38
C SER A 85 18.79 12.46 25.91
N CYS A 86 19.34 11.50 25.17
CA CYS A 86 19.04 11.31 23.75
C CYS A 86 19.02 9.82 23.41
N GLY A 87 18.29 9.48 22.35
CA GLY A 87 18.20 8.12 21.84
C GLY A 87 17.74 8.11 20.39
N ILE A 88 17.90 6.99 19.72
CA ILE A 88 17.43 6.83 18.34
C ILE A 88 15.93 6.54 18.35
N VAL A 89 15.19 7.21 17.49
CA VAL A 89 13.77 6.95 17.22
C VAL A 89 13.64 6.64 15.74
N TRP A 90 12.94 5.59 15.41
CA TRP A 90 12.75 5.16 14.02
C TRP A 90 11.41 4.48 13.81
N THR A 91 10.95 4.48 12.57
CA THR A 91 9.75 3.77 12.13
C THR A 91 9.86 3.39 10.66
N GLY A 92 9.21 2.31 10.27
CA GLY A 92 9.09 1.87 8.90
C GLY A 92 7.62 1.70 8.50
N VAL A 93 7.32 2.05 7.27
CA VAL A 93 5.99 1.88 6.68
C VAL A 93 6.15 1.31 5.29
N VAL A 94 5.39 0.28 4.96
CA VAL A 94 5.34 -0.29 3.62
C VAL A 94 4.00 0.06 2.98
N PHE A 95 4.08 0.77 1.84
CA PHE A 95 2.93 1.09 1.01
C PHE A 95 3.04 0.38 -0.33
N GLY A 96 2.01 -0.39 -0.68
CA GLY A 96 1.93 -1.06 -1.97
C GLY A 96 0.74 -0.59 -2.78
N PRO A 97 0.90 -0.38 -4.10
CA PRO A 97 -0.24 -0.20 -4.97
C PRO A 97 -1.08 -1.48 -4.95
N SER A 98 -2.41 -1.35 -4.94
CA SER A 98 -3.27 -2.51 -5.18
C SER A 98 -3.06 -2.99 -6.62
N HIS A 99 -3.36 -4.26 -6.90
CA HIS A 99 -3.26 -4.81 -8.27
C HIS A 99 -3.99 -3.95 -9.31
N TRP A 100 -5.02 -3.24 -8.92
CA TRP A 100 -5.81 -2.33 -9.73
C TRP A 100 -5.11 -1.00 -10.01
N HIS A 101 -4.36 -0.46 -9.06
CA HIS A 101 -3.51 0.70 -9.29
C HIS A 101 -2.42 0.39 -10.33
N LEU A 102 -1.91 -0.85 -10.34
CA LEU A 102 -0.94 -1.31 -11.33
C LEU A 102 -1.59 -1.39 -12.73
N LEU A 103 -2.82 -1.89 -12.83
CA LEU A 103 -3.54 -1.95 -14.09
C LEU A 103 -3.88 -0.56 -14.64
N ILE A 104 -4.37 0.35 -13.79
CA ILE A 104 -4.64 1.75 -14.18
C ILE A 104 -3.34 2.44 -14.57
N GLY A 105 -2.25 2.21 -13.83
CA GLY A 105 -0.93 2.74 -14.17
C GLY A 105 -0.44 2.21 -15.52
N PHE A 106 -0.68 0.95 -15.85
CA PHE A 106 -0.36 0.36 -17.14
C PHE A 106 -1.19 1.00 -18.28
N LEU A 107 -2.49 1.16 -18.10
CA LEU A 107 -3.36 1.81 -19.07
C LEU A 107 -3.00 3.29 -19.28
N ASN A 108 -2.72 4.02 -18.20
CA ASN A 108 -2.26 5.41 -18.28
C ASN A 108 -0.92 5.54 -19.00
N ASN A 109 -0.01 4.55 -18.81
CA ASN A 109 1.27 4.54 -19.50
C ASN A 109 1.11 4.31 -21.02
N MET A 110 0.07 3.58 -21.44
CA MET A 110 -0.26 3.40 -22.87
C MET A 110 -0.87 4.67 -23.50
N ILE A 111 -1.55 5.51 -22.71
CA ILE A 111 -2.25 6.71 -23.18
C ILE A 111 -1.38 7.98 -22.97
N GLY A 112 -0.20 7.85 -22.30
CA GLY A 112 0.68 8.99 -22.03
C GLY A 112 0.27 9.79 -20.79
N GLY A 113 -0.38 9.16 -19.81
CA GLY A 113 -0.76 9.78 -18.53
C GLY A 113 0.40 9.91 -17.54
N SER A 114 0.27 10.86 -16.60
CA SER A 114 1.27 11.11 -15.57
C SER A 114 1.33 10.00 -14.50
N ILE A 115 2.48 9.89 -13.83
CA ILE A 115 2.76 8.90 -12.77
C ILE A 115 2.12 9.33 -11.43
N ASP A 116 1.05 10.11 -11.45
CA ASP A 116 0.42 10.74 -10.26
C ASP A 116 0.05 9.75 -9.17
N ILE A 117 -0.38 8.54 -9.54
CA ILE A 117 -0.77 7.50 -8.56
C ILE A 117 0.44 7.07 -7.72
N PHE A 118 1.61 6.89 -8.33
CA PHE A 118 2.81 6.49 -7.60
C PHE A 118 3.32 7.61 -6.71
N GLN A 119 3.30 8.85 -7.17
CA GLN A 119 3.64 10.01 -6.36
C GLN A 119 2.71 10.15 -5.16
N LYS A 120 1.41 9.92 -5.35
CA LYS A 120 0.43 9.93 -4.26
C LYS A 120 0.69 8.83 -3.23
N ILE A 121 1.08 7.63 -3.65
CA ILE A 121 1.42 6.51 -2.77
C ILE A 121 2.69 6.82 -1.97
N VAL A 122 3.74 7.31 -2.62
CA VAL A 122 5.00 7.68 -1.96
C VAL A 122 4.76 8.82 -0.95
N SER A 123 4.01 9.83 -1.34
CA SER A 123 3.67 10.96 -0.46
C SER A 123 2.85 10.52 0.75
N ALA A 124 1.86 9.63 0.55
CA ALA A 124 1.09 9.05 1.64
C ALA A 124 1.96 8.20 2.58
N GLY A 125 2.89 7.41 2.02
CA GLY A 125 3.85 6.64 2.80
C GLY A 125 4.76 7.51 3.66
N ARG A 126 5.27 8.62 3.10
CA ARG A 126 6.09 9.60 3.84
C ARG A 126 5.30 10.28 4.96
N ALA A 127 4.06 10.71 4.68
CA ALA A 127 3.21 11.33 5.70
C ALA A 127 2.92 10.35 6.85
N GLU A 128 2.59 9.10 6.54
CA GLU A 128 2.34 8.06 7.55
C GLU A 128 3.61 7.72 8.36
N ALA A 129 4.78 7.61 7.71
CA ALA A 129 6.04 7.37 8.42
C ALA A 129 6.37 8.52 9.39
N MET A 130 6.21 9.76 8.96
CA MET A 130 6.40 10.94 9.83
C MET A 130 5.42 10.94 11.00
N GLN A 131 4.15 10.60 10.75
CA GLN A 131 3.14 10.53 11.80
C GLN A 131 3.47 9.44 12.84
N ARG A 132 3.88 8.26 12.39
CA ARG A 132 4.31 7.19 13.31
C ARG A 132 5.59 7.55 14.07
N LEU A 133 6.50 8.32 13.46
CA LEU A 133 7.69 8.80 14.14
C LEU A 133 7.32 9.75 15.30
N ARG A 134 6.33 10.66 15.10
CA ARG A 134 5.78 11.51 16.18
C ARG A 134 5.18 10.68 17.30
N GLU A 135 4.32 9.72 16.93
CA GLU A 135 3.67 8.84 17.90
C GLU A 135 4.68 8.00 18.68
N SER A 136 5.71 7.48 18.01
CA SER A 136 6.80 6.72 18.64
C SER A 136 7.64 7.57 19.58
N ALA A 137 7.92 8.82 19.20
CA ALA A 137 8.65 9.75 20.06
C ALA A 137 7.91 10.00 21.37
N ILE A 138 6.62 10.31 21.27
CA ILE A 138 5.78 10.57 22.45
C ILE A 138 5.65 9.32 23.33
N ALA A 139 5.40 8.15 22.70
CA ALA A 139 5.29 6.89 23.43
C ALA A 139 6.57 6.52 24.21
N ASN A 140 7.73 6.94 23.72
CA ASN A 140 9.02 6.74 24.37
C ASN A 140 9.40 7.90 25.33
N GLY A 141 8.54 8.92 25.49
CA GLY A 141 8.74 10.01 26.43
C GLY A 141 9.79 11.04 25.98
N TRP A 142 10.03 11.13 24.65
CA TRP A 142 10.89 12.16 24.08
C TRP A 142 10.12 13.47 23.92
N ASP A 143 10.77 14.59 24.20
CA ASP A 143 10.19 15.92 24.05
C ASP A 143 10.22 16.38 22.59
N ASP A 144 11.32 16.09 21.88
CA ASP A 144 11.51 16.39 20.47
C ASP A 144 12.29 15.28 19.75
N VAL A 145 12.20 15.25 18.43
CA VAL A 145 13.06 14.45 17.55
C VAL A 145 13.79 15.40 16.60
N ILE A 146 15.10 15.46 16.74
CA ILE A 146 15.98 16.30 15.93
C ILE A 146 16.64 15.47 14.82
N ASN A 147 17.16 16.16 13.81
CA ASN A 147 17.87 15.54 12.68
C ASN A 147 17.04 14.45 11.98
N VAL A 148 15.75 14.71 11.79
CA VAL A 148 14.84 13.75 11.15
C VAL A 148 15.26 13.54 9.70
N ARG A 149 15.35 12.27 9.31
CA ARG A 149 15.63 11.81 7.94
C ARG A 149 14.55 10.85 7.48
N ILE A 150 14.32 10.84 6.17
CA ILE A 150 13.38 9.94 5.53
C ILE A 150 14.09 9.29 4.35
N ASP A 151 14.19 7.98 4.38
CA ASP A 151 14.67 7.17 3.28
C ASP A 151 13.52 6.42 2.63
N THR A 152 13.59 6.27 1.33
CA THR A 152 12.57 5.58 0.55
C THR A 152 13.26 4.49 -0.27
N SER A 153 12.81 3.25 -0.11
CA SER A 153 13.32 2.08 -0.80
C SER A 153 12.24 1.40 -1.62
N ASP A 154 12.59 0.96 -2.81
CA ASP A 154 11.70 0.22 -3.69
C ASP A 154 11.78 -1.27 -3.36
N MET A 155 10.67 -1.86 -2.97
CA MET A 155 10.56 -3.29 -2.74
C MET A 155 10.07 -3.98 -4.01
N ALA A 156 10.99 -4.34 -4.89
CA ALA A 156 10.70 -5.21 -6.03
C ALA A 156 10.94 -6.68 -5.65
N PRO A 157 10.03 -7.62 -5.99
CA PRO A 157 10.34 -9.04 -5.83
C PRO A 157 11.50 -9.40 -6.74
N GLN A 158 12.51 -10.09 -6.19
CA GLN A 158 13.64 -10.60 -6.97
C GLN A 158 13.14 -11.40 -8.18
N GLY A 159 13.56 -11.02 -9.37
CA GLY A 159 13.28 -11.73 -10.62
C GLY A 159 12.02 -11.31 -11.39
N GLY A 160 11.27 -10.32 -10.94
CA GLY A 160 10.08 -9.83 -11.66
C GLY A 160 10.43 -8.75 -12.69
N LYS A 161 10.19 -9.00 -13.98
CA LYS A 161 10.20 -7.98 -15.05
C LYS A 161 8.99 -7.03 -14.96
N GLY A 162 8.52 -6.68 -13.79
CA GLY A 162 7.33 -5.85 -13.61
C GLY A 162 7.51 -4.86 -12.48
N GLY A 163 7.21 -3.62 -12.73
CA GLY A 163 7.36 -2.41 -11.93
C GLY A 163 7.26 -2.52 -10.40
N ILE A 164 7.51 -1.43 -9.73
CA ILE A 164 7.50 -1.25 -8.27
C ILE A 164 6.22 -1.85 -7.68
N LYS A 165 6.36 -2.91 -6.88
CA LYS A 165 5.21 -3.55 -6.22
C LYS A 165 4.92 -3.01 -4.82
N ALA A 166 5.90 -2.40 -4.18
CA ALA A 166 5.75 -1.70 -2.92
C ALA A 166 6.87 -0.69 -2.72
N VAL A 167 6.61 0.31 -1.90
CA VAL A 167 7.59 1.30 -1.47
C VAL A 167 7.67 1.20 0.04
N GLU A 168 8.88 0.99 0.56
CA GLU A 168 9.17 1.14 1.97
C GLU A 168 9.64 2.56 2.23
N VAL A 169 9.07 3.18 3.23
CA VAL A 169 9.49 4.48 3.73
C VAL A 169 9.98 4.30 5.16
N PHE A 170 11.24 4.62 5.38
CA PHE A 170 11.89 4.55 6.67
C PHE A 170 12.16 5.97 7.18
N ALA A 171 11.62 6.32 8.34
CA ALA A 171 11.83 7.61 8.99
C ALA A 171 12.58 7.39 10.31
N TYR A 172 13.59 8.21 10.57
CA TYR A 172 14.40 8.12 11.78
C TYR A 172 14.94 9.48 12.19
N GLY A 173 15.34 9.58 13.44
CA GLY A 173 15.94 10.78 14.02
C GLY A 173 16.48 10.54 15.41
N THR A 174 16.95 11.57 16.05
CA THR A 174 17.43 11.54 17.44
C THR A 174 16.35 12.12 18.35
N GLY A 175 15.73 11.26 19.16
CA GLY A 175 14.86 11.68 20.25
C GLY A 175 15.68 12.36 21.33
N VAL A 176 15.21 13.49 21.82
CA VAL A 176 15.87 14.29 22.88
C VAL A 176 14.91 14.59 24.00
N LYS A 177 15.44 14.64 25.21
CA LYS A 177 14.73 15.08 26.41
C LYS A 177 15.46 16.24 27.01
N TYR A 178 14.71 17.26 27.36
CA TYR A 178 15.27 18.48 27.97
C TYR A 178 15.18 18.41 29.47
N GLY A 179 16.06 19.15 30.15
CA GLY A 179 16.11 19.27 31.61
C GLY A 179 15.24 20.37 32.17
#